data_83de146ab3fce4fb3c7e9a10f3947bcf
#
_entry.id   83de146ab3fce4fb3c7e9a10f3947bcf
#
_cell.length_a   1.000
_cell.length_b   1.000
_cell.length_c   1.000
_cell.angle_alpha   90.00
_cell.angle_beta   90.00
_cell.angle_gamma   90.00
#
_symmetry.space_group_name_H-M   'P 1'
#
loop_
_entity.id
_entity.type
_entity.pdbx_description
1 polymer ?
#
loop_
_entity_poly.entity_id
_entity_poly.type
_entity_poly.pdbx_seq_one_letter_code
_entity_poly.pdbx_strand_id
1 'polypeptide(L)'
;MNTKILKIDENNIDTEAIREAGEILKKGGLVAFPTETVYGLGGDALNENSSAKIYAAKGRPSDNPLIVHISNMGALPKIVREIPREAYLLAEKYWPGPLTMIFNKSDVVPYATTGGLDTVAVRMPSNRTARALIDAAGGYVAAPSANRSGRPSPTVAKYVIEDLNGQIEMIIDGGEVNIGLESTIIDLSESRPTILRPGYITEEMLEEAIGQVDVDKTIIDNHSGQAPKAPGMKYRHYAPKGNLTIVEGEPSAVVEYINDQVETLQKEGIKTGVIATDETAAKYLGGDVKSAGKRQNEEEIARHLFRILREFDDDEVQVMFAESFPHEGIGQAIMNRLLKAAGHQVVRVTSPDKK
;
A
#
# COMPACT_ATOMS: atom_id res chain seq x y z
N MET A 1 -12.04 10.42 -21.66
CA MET A 1 -10.74 11.15 -21.60
C MET A 1 -9.67 10.25 -22.25
N ASN A 2 -8.65 10.79 -22.89
CA ASN A 2 -7.51 9.99 -23.36
C ASN A 2 -6.37 10.14 -22.35
N THR A 3 -5.99 9.06 -21.67
CA THR A 3 -4.90 9.05 -20.70
C THR A 3 -3.56 8.93 -21.43
N LYS A 4 -2.64 9.86 -21.20
CA LYS A 4 -1.28 9.79 -21.74
C LYS A 4 -0.45 8.84 -20.87
N ILE A 5 0.24 7.88 -21.49
CA ILE A 5 1.13 6.94 -20.81
C ILE A 5 2.56 7.27 -21.22
N LEU A 6 3.43 7.55 -20.25
CA LEU A 6 4.84 7.86 -20.45
C LEU A 6 5.71 6.89 -19.65
N LYS A 7 6.72 6.32 -20.31
CA LYS A 7 7.73 5.50 -19.65
C LYS A 7 8.90 6.37 -19.22
N ILE A 8 9.24 6.36 -17.93
CA ILE A 8 10.34 7.15 -17.38
C ILE A 8 11.26 6.22 -16.57
N ASP A 9 12.52 6.19 -16.94
CA ASP A 9 13.57 5.51 -16.18
C ASP A 9 14.01 6.42 -15.01
N GLU A 10 13.96 5.92 -13.79
CA GLU A 10 14.38 6.64 -12.58
C GLU A 10 15.86 7.08 -12.63
N ASN A 11 16.71 6.36 -13.36
CA ASN A 11 18.13 6.69 -13.52
C ASN A 11 18.39 7.70 -14.64
N ASN A 12 17.43 7.89 -15.56
CA ASN A 12 17.51 8.82 -16.68
C ASN A 12 16.17 9.55 -16.87
N ILE A 13 15.87 10.44 -15.92
CA ILE A 13 14.58 11.14 -15.85
C ILE A 13 14.43 12.11 -17.02
N ASP A 14 13.36 11.94 -17.80
CA ASP A 14 12.93 12.90 -18.82
C ASP A 14 12.32 14.13 -18.12
N THR A 15 13.12 15.21 -18.05
CA THR A 15 12.73 16.46 -17.38
C THR A 15 11.56 17.17 -18.05
N GLU A 16 11.40 17.04 -19.38
CA GLU A 16 10.29 17.66 -20.10
C GLU A 16 8.97 16.90 -19.80
N ALA A 17 9.02 15.57 -19.79
CA ALA A 17 7.89 14.74 -19.40
C ALA A 17 7.46 15.02 -17.95
N ILE A 18 8.40 15.17 -17.03
CA ILE A 18 8.11 15.53 -15.64
C ILE A 18 7.52 16.95 -15.51
N ARG A 19 8.04 17.91 -16.30
CA ARG A 19 7.47 19.27 -16.33
C ARG A 19 6.03 19.25 -16.84
N GLU A 20 5.72 18.51 -17.88
CA GLU A 20 4.36 18.34 -18.40
C GLU A 20 3.43 17.73 -17.33
N ALA A 21 3.86 16.66 -16.66
CA ALA A 21 3.11 16.03 -15.59
C ALA A 21 2.86 16.99 -14.41
N GLY A 22 3.86 17.76 -14.01
CA GLY A 22 3.74 18.79 -12.98
C GLY A 22 2.73 19.88 -13.34
N GLU A 23 2.70 20.32 -14.60
CA GLU A 23 1.70 21.30 -15.06
C GLU A 23 0.27 20.74 -15.08
N ILE A 24 0.09 19.44 -15.34
CA ILE A 24 -1.22 18.78 -15.19
C ILE A 24 -1.68 18.86 -13.74
N LEU A 25 -0.82 18.53 -12.77
CA LEU A 25 -1.15 18.58 -11.34
C LEU A 25 -1.47 20.02 -10.89
N LYS A 26 -0.66 21.03 -11.27
CA LYS A 26 -0.91 22.45 -10.97
C LYS A 26 -2.24 22.95 -11.50
N LYS A 27 -2.71 22.43 -12.63
CA LYS A 27 -4.00 22.77 -13.23
C LYS A 27 -5.17 21.98 -12.61
N GLY A 28 -4.91 21.20 -11.56
CA GLY A 28 -5.91 20.40 -10.86
C GLY A 28 -6.30 19.12 -11.61
N GLY A 29 -5.45 18.63 -12.52
CA GLY A 29 -5.55 17.30 -13.14
C GLY A 29 -4.93 16.22 -12.26
N LEU A 30 -4.97 14.97 -12.72
CA LEU A 30 -4.47 13.81 -12.00
C LEU A 30 -3.36 13.09 -12.78
N VAL A 31 -2.31 12.69 -12.07
CA VAL A 31 -1.19 11.92 -12.61
C VAL A 31 -0.92 10.71 -11.72
N ALA A 32 -0.92 9.50 -12.28
CA ALA A 32 -0.42 8.34 -11.57
C ALA A 32 1.09 8.21 -11.77
N PHE A 33 1.81 7.86 -10.70
CA PHE A 33 3.27 7.84 -10.71
C PHE A 33 3.85 6.74 -9.80
N PRO A 34 5.03 6.21 -10.11
CA PRO A 34 5.70 5.22 -9.27
C PRO A 34 6.24 5.83 -7.99
N THR A 35 6.23 5.06 -6.90
CA THR A 35 7.06 5.30 -5.72
C THR A 35 7.85 4.03 -5.42
N GLU A 36 8.71 4.05 -4.40
CA GLU A 36 9.43 2.83 -3.97
C GLU A 36 8.49 1.79 -3.33
N THR A 37 7.31 2.19 -2.87
CA THR A 37 6.31 1.32 -2.21
C THR A 37 5.28 0.75 -3.17
N VAL A 38 4.39 1.58 -3.68
CA VAL A 38 3.33 1.27 -4.65
C VAL A 38 3.12 2.49 -5.57
N TYR A 39 2.43 2.33 -6.68
CA TYR A 39 2.02 3.48 -7.50
C TYR A 39 1.04 4.37 -6.76
N GLY A 40 1.25 5.69 -6.83
CA GLY A 40 0.39 6.73 -6.28
C GLY A 40 -0.47 7.41 -7.35
N LEU A 41 -1.71 7.77 -7.02
CA LEU A 41 -2.56 8.64 -7.84
C LEU A 41 -2.49 10.05 -7.29
N GLY A 42 -1.74 10.94 -7.97
CA GLY A 42 -1.45 12.29 -7.53
C GLY A 42 -2.46 13.33 -7.97
N GLY A 43 -2.71 14.29 -7.09
CA GLY A 43 -3.37 15.56 -7.35
C GLY A 43 -2.76 16.64 -6.48
N ASP A 44 -3.01 17.92 -6.79
CA ASP A 44 -2.55 19.04 -5.95
C ASP A 44 -3.16 18.94 -4.55
N ALA A 45 -2.31 18.76 -3.53
CA ALA A 45 -2.73 18.57 -2.14
C ALA A 45 -3.41 19.79 -1.52
N LEU A 46 -3.17 20.98 -2.05
CA LEU A 46 -3.70 22.25 -1.57
C LEU A 46 -4.96 22.69 -2.32
N ASN A 47 -5.45 21.87 -3.26
CA ASN A 47 -6.63 22.12 -4.07
C ASN A 47 -7.75 21.12 -3.77
N GLU A 48 -8.84 21.59 -3.16
CA GLU A 48 -10.00 20.75 -2.81
C GLU A 48 -10.59 19.99 -4.01
N ASN A 49 -10.60 20.62 -5.19
CA ASN A 49 -11.12 19.99 -6.40
C ASN A 49 -10.25 18.81 -6.87
N SER A 50 -8.92 18.91 -6.69
CA SER A 50 -8.01 17.80 -7.00
C SER A 50 -8.25 16.61 -6.08
N SER A 51 -8.44 16.84 -4.78
CA SER A 51 -8.80 15.80 -3.82
C SER A 51 -10.13 15.13 -4.17
N ALA A 52 -11.16 15.91 -4.53
CA ALA A 52 -12.44 15.39 -4.97
C ALA A 52 -12.31 14.52 -6.23
N LYS A 53 -11.49 14.91 -7.21
CA LYS A 53 -11.21 14.12 -8.42
C LYS A 53 -10.50 12.80 -8.09
N ILE A 54 -9.54 12.79 -7.14
CA ILE A 54 -8.87 11.57 -6.68
C ILE A 54 -9.91 10.58 -6.13
N TYR A 55 -10.80 11.03 -5.24
CA TYR A 55 -11.87 10.18 -4.69
C TYR A 55 -12.79 9.65 -5.78
N ALA A 56 -13.21 10.51 -6.71
CA ALA A 56 -14.08 10.12 -7.81
C ALA A 56 -13.43 9.10 -8.76
N ALA A 57 -12.19 9.32 -9.20
CA ALA A 57 -11.47 8.43 -10.11
C ALA A 57 -11.28 7.02 -9.51
N LYS A 58 -11.09 6.93 -8.20
CA LYS A 58 -10.92 5.66 -7.48
C LYS A 58 -12.23 4.99 -7.05
N GLY A 59 -13.34 5.72 -7.00
CA GLY A 59 -14.53 5.28 -6.26
C GLY A 59 -14.25 5.14 -4.75
N ARG A 60 -13.39 6.02 -4.20
CA ARG A 60 -12.95 5.99 -2.81
C ARG A 60 -13.86 6.85 -1.93
N PRO A 61 -14.24 6.40 -0.72
CA PRO A 61 -14.95 7.24 0.24
C PRO A 61 -14.13 8.48 0.62
N SER A 62 -14.77 9.65 0.65
CA SER A 62 -14.10 10.94 0.90
C SER A 62 -13.70 11.18 2.36
N ASP A 63 -14.19 10.36 3.31
CA ASP A 63 -13.79 10.35 4.71
C ASP A 63 -12.48 9.56 4.97
N ASN A 64 -11.89 8.97 3.92
CA ASN A 64 -10.64 8.22 4.02
C ASN A 64 -9.47 9.13 3.57
N PRO A 65 -8.66 9.69 4.49
CA PRO A 65 -7.71 10.76 4.22
C PRO A 65 -6.66 10.38 3.15
N LEU A 66 -6.08 11.39 2.51
CA LEU A 66 -4.99 11.27 1.55
C LEU A 66 -3.65 11.55 2.25
N ILE A 67 -2.56 10.98 1.72
CA ILE A 67 -1.19 11.28 2.17
C ILE A 67 -0.63 12.38 1.28
N VAL A 68 -0.16 13.47 1.89
CA VAL A 68 0.55 14.54 1.19
C VAL A 68 2.01 14.13 1.02
N HIS A 69 2.46 14.10 -0.23
CA HIS A 69 3.85 13.80 -0.58
C HIS A 69 4.62 15.10 -0.78
N ILE A 70 5.80 15.19 -0.18
CA ILE A 70 6.76 16.30 -0.31
C ILE A 70 8.08 15.78 -0.88
N SER A 71 8.88 16.67 -1.47
CA SER A 71 10.17 16.32 -2.06
C SER A 71 11.37 16.65 -1.15
N ASN A 72 11.16 17.52 -0.15
CA ASN A 72 12.18 17.95 0.80
C ASN A 72 11.57 18.43 2.13
N MET A 73 12.38 18.39 3.20
CA MET A 73 11.94 18.79 4.55
C MET A 73 11.52 20.26 4.67
N GLY A 74 12.04 21.15 3.81
CA GLY A 74 11.69 22.58 3.80
C GLY A 74 10.23 22.84 3.43
N ALA A 75 9.55 21.86 2.80
CA ALA A 75 8.12 21.94 2.50
C ALA A 75 7.22 21.70 3.72
N LEU A 76 7.69 20.94 4.72
CA LEU A 76 6.88 20.47 5.84
C LEU A 76 6.28 21.62 6.69
N PRO A 77 7.03 22.68 7.09
CA PRO A 77 6.50 23.75 7.95
C PRO A 77 5.29 24.50 7.39
N LYS A 78 5.08 24.47 6.08
CA LYS A 78 3.93 25.15 5.47
C LYS A 78 2.61 24.41 5.71
N ILE A 79 2.66 23.06 5.79
CA ILE A 79 1.46 22.23 5.83
C ILE A 79 1.14 21.65 7.21
N VAL A 80 2.01 21.85 8.21
CA VAL A 80 1.81 21.40 9.59
C VAL A 80 1.92 22.59 10.56
N ARG A 81 1.25 22.48 11.72
CA ARG A 81 1.29 23.53 12.77
C ARG A 81 2.60 23.51 13.55
N GLU A 82 3.09 22.31 13.83
CA GLU A 82 4.33 22.07 14.58
C GLU A 82 5.02 20.80 14.10
N ILE A 83 6.32 20.73 14.31
CA ILE A 83 7.13 19.57 13.96
C ILE A 83 7.79 19.10 15.26
N PRO A 84 7.30 17.99 15.88
CA PRO A 84 7.88 17.48 17.10
C PRO A 84 9.32 16.94 16.87
N ARG A 85 10.08 16.83 17.95
CA ARG A 85 11.47 16.34 17.90
C ARG A 85 11.59 14.96 17.25
N GLU A 86 10.66 14.08 17.55
CA GLU A 86 10.59 12.72 17.02
C GLU A 86 10.52 12.72 15.49
N ALA A 87 9.82 13.68 14.90
CA ALA A 87 9.72 13.81 13.44
C ALA A 87 11.08 14.12 12.79
N TYR A 88 11.91 14.96 13.41
CA TYR A 88 13.26 15.23 12.89
C TYR A 88 14.16 13.98 12.96
N LEU A 89 14.11 13.23 14.08
CA LEU A 89 14.86 12.00 14.25
C LEU A 89 14.45 10.92 13.24
N LEU A 90 13.15 10.76 13.04
CA LEU A 90 12.60 9.81 12.07
C LEU A 90 12.90 10.24 10.62
N ALA A 91 12.80 11.53 10.31
CA ALA A 91 13.11 12.04 8.99
C ALA A 91 14.59 11.89 8.64
N GLU A 92 15.50 12.14 9.58
CA GLU A 92 16.94 11.93 9.37
C GLU A 92 17.27 10.47 9.03
N LYS A 93 16.57 9.52 9.64
CA LYS A 93 16.83 8.09 9.50
C LYS A 93 16.07 7.45 8.31
N TYR A 94 14.82 7.91 8.04
CA TYR A 94 13.90 7.21 7.15
C TYR A 94 13.30 8.07 6.02
N TRP A 95 13.64 9.35 5.91
CA TRP A 95 13.27 10.20 4.78
C TRP A 95 14.50 10.65 3.99
N PRO A 96 14.44 10.56 2.65
CA PRO A 96 13.33 10.04 1.83
C PRO A 96 13.17 8.51 1.96
N GLY A 97 11.90 8.03 2.08
CA GLY A 97 11.64 6.61 2.25
C GLY A 97 10.20 6.23 2.60
N PRO A 98 9.99 4.95 3.00
CA PRO A 98 8.68 4.34 3.15
C PRO A 98 8.04 4.62 4.53
N LEU A 99 8.24 5.82 5.08
CA LEU A 99 7.63 6.28 6.33
C LEU A 99 6.68 7.44 6.07
N THR A 100 5.46 7.34 6.57
CA THR A 100 4.46 8.41 6.64
C THR A 100 4.30 8.85 8.08
N MET A 101 4.40 10.15 8.33
CA MET A 101 4.18 10.76 9.65
C MET A 101 2.91 11.60 9.63
N ILE A 102 2.09 11.51 10.68
CA ILE A 102 0.88 12.31 10.85
C ILE A 102 1.17 13.44 11.82
N PHE A 103 0.69 14.65 11.45
CA PHE A 103 0.87 15.90 12.20
C PHE A 103 -0.46 16.65 12.32
N ASN A 104 -0.55 17.58 13.27
CA ASN A 104 -1.60 18.60 13.25
C ASN A 104 -1.44 19.47 12.00
N LYS A 105 -2.49 19.53 11.15
CA LYS A 105 -2.44 20.26 9.89
C LYS A 105 -2.42 21.77 10.09
N SER A 106 -1.75 22.50 9.20
CA SER A 106 -1.94 23.94 9.07
C SER A 106 -3.22 24.27 8.28
N ASP A 107 -3.67 25.53 8.35
CA ASP A 107 -4.92 25.94 7.70
C ASP A 107 -4.86 25.96 6.17
N VAL A 108 -3.66 25.88 5.57
CA VAL A 108 -3.49 25.82 4.10
C VAL A 108 -3.88 24.45 3.52
N VAL A 109 -3.92 23.39 4.35
CA VAL A 109 -4.32 22.06 3.89
C VAL A 109 -5.84 21.93 3.96
N PRO A 110 -6.52 21.71 2.82
CA PRO A 110 -7.98 21.58 2.80
C PRO A 110 -8.48 20.35 3.55
N TYR A 111 -9.65 20.44 4.17
CA TYR A 111 -10.31 19.27 4.78
C TYR A 111 -10.66 18.17 3.78
N ALA A 112 -10.89 18.51 2.51
CA ALA A 112 -11.05 17.54 1.44
C ALA A 112 -9.83 16.60 1.29
N THR A 113 -8.62 17.14 1.51
CA THR A 113 -7.38 16.35 1.46
C THR A 113 -7.23 15.44 2.68
N THR A 114 -7.64 15.90 3.85
CA THR A 114 -7.50 15.18 5.11
C THR A 114 -8.71 14.32 5.49
N GLY A 115 -9.72 14.21 4.60
CA GLY A 115 -10.95 13.46 4.89
C GLY A 115 -11.76 14.03 6.07
N GLY A 116 -11.64 15.33 6.31
CA GLY A 116 -12.31 16.03 7.40
C GLY A 116 -11.54 16.06 8.73
N LEU A 117 -10.32 15.54 8.77
CA LEU A 117 -9.49 15.50 9.99
C LEU A 117 -8.69 16.79 10.18
N ASP A 118 -8.40 17.14 11.45
CA ASP A 118 -7.48 18.21 11.84
C ASP A 118 -6.00 17.82 11.75
N THR A 119 -5.72 16.60 11.27
CA THR A 119 -4.39 16.06 11.06
C THR A 119 -4.11 15.87 9.58
N VAL A 120 -2.83 15.87 9.21
CA VAL A 120 -2.34 15.59 7.86
C VAL A 120 -1.25 14.52 7.89
N ALA A 121 -1.39 13.51 7.04
CA ALA A 121 -0.37 12.50 6.83
C ALA A 121 0.61 13.01 5.76
N VAL A 122 1.91 12.98 6.06
CA VAL A 122 2.97 13.49 5.17
C VAL A 122 4.02 12.43 4.94
N ARG A 123 4.50 12.33 3.70
CA ARG A 123 5.58 11.41 3.32
C ARG A 123 6.55 12.08 2.34
N MET A 124 7.82 11.72 2.43
CA MET A 124 8.84 12.07 1.44
C MET A 124 9.35 10.76 0.79
N PRO A 125 8.86 10.41 -0.43
CA PRO A 125 9.23 9.15 -1.08
C PRO A 125 10.70 9.16 -1.51
N SER A 126 11.35 7.98 -1.56
CA SER A 126 12.74 7.85 -2.02
C SER A 126 12.83 7.79 -3.55
N ASN A 127 11.79 7.39 -4.27
CA ASN A 127 11.78 7.30 -5.73
C ASN A 127 12.07 8.67 -6.38
N ARG A 128 13.08 8.73 -7.24
CA ARG A 128 13.57 9.98 -7.84
C ARG A 128 12.55 10.60 -8.80
N THR A 129 11.82 9.78 -9.57
CA THR A 129 10.76 10.24 -10.48
C THR A 129 9.61 10.88 -9.68
N ALA A 130 9.20 10.24 -8.57
CA ALA A 130 8.19 10.80 -7.68
C ALA A 130 8.61 12.18 -7.13
N ARG A 131 9.83 12.28 -6.63
CA ARG A 131 10.35 13.55 -6.06
C ARG A 131 10.44 14.65 -7.10
N ALA A 132 10.94 14.33 -8.31
CA ALA A 132 10.99 15.29 -9.42
C ALA A 132 9.58 15.77 -9.83
N LEU A 133 8.59 14.87 -9.86
CA LEU A 133 7.20 15.22 -10.14
C LEU A 133 6.61 16.13 -9.05
N ILE A 134 6.86 15.82 -7.77
CA ILE A 134 6.39 16.62 -6.63
C ILE A 134 6.97 18.04 -6.71
N ASP A 135 8.27 18.19 -7.01
CA ASP A 135 8.90 19.48 -7.22
C ASP A 135 8.26 20.24 -8.40
N ALA A 136 8.10 19.57 -9.54
CA ALA A 136 7.47 20.16 -10.73
C ALA A 136 6.01 20.58 -10.48
N ALA A 137 5.31 19.89 -9.57
CA ALA A 137 3.93 20.18 -9.18
C ALA A 137 3.78 21.31 -8.15
N GLY A 138 4.89 21.86 -7.65
CA GLY A 138 4.86 22.95 -6.65
C GLY A 138 5.06 22.47 -5.20
N GLY A 139 5.50 21.23 -5.01
CA GLY A 139 5.99 20.70 -3.73
C GLY A 139 4.98 19.94 -2.87
N TYR A 140 3.70 19.87 -3.25
CA TYR A 140 2.65 19.24 -2.45
C TYR A 140 1.71 18.41 -3.30
N VAL A 141 1.85 17.08 -3.27
CA VAL A 141 1.02 16.15 -4.04
C VAL A 141 0.28 15.20 -3.09
N ALA A 142 -1.05 15.29 -3.06
CA ALA A 142 -1.87 14.30 -2.36
C ALA A 142 -1.95 13.02 -3.20
N ALA A 143 -1.57 11.89 -2.63
CA ALA A 143 -1.62 10.62 -3.36
C ALA A 143 -1.97 9.43 -2.47
N PRO A 144 -3.13 8.77 -2.68
CA PRO A 144 -3.36 7.38 -2.30
C PRO A 144 -2.74 6.44 -3.34
N SER A 145 -2.79 5.12 -3.11
CA SER A 145 -2.41 4.13 -4.13
C SER A 145 -3.24 4.28 -5.42
N ALA A 146 -2.65 3.97 -6.59
CA ALA A 146 -3.25 4.23 -7.91
C ALA A 146 -4.15 3.08 -8.42
N ASN A 147 -4.99 2.50 -7.56
CA ASN A 147 -5.97 1.46 -7.88
C ASN A 147 -7.41 1.94 -7.71
N ARG A 148 -8.38 1.27 -8.34
CA ARG A 148 -9.78 1.37 -7.92
C ARG A 148 -9.92 0.92 -6.47
N SER A 149 -10.75 1.61 -5.69
CA SER A 149 -10.94 1.33 -4.26
C SER A 149 -11.30 -0.14 -4.02
N GLY A 150 -10.67 -0.74 -3.01
CA GLY A 150 -10.87 -2.13 -2.65
C GLY A 150 -9.94 -3.14 -3.32
N ARG A 151 -9.41 -2.87 -4.51
CA ARG A 151 -8.49 -3.76 -5.24
C ARG A 151 -7.06 -3.72 -4.66
N PRO A 152 -6.21 -4.74 -4.93
CA PRO A 152 -4.80 -4.72 -4.53
C PRO A 152 -4.05 -3.52 -5.12
N SER A 153 -3.19 -2.89 -4.32
CA SER A 153 -2.40 -1.73 -4.76
C SER A 153 -1.46 -2.08 -5.90
N PRO A 154 -1.36 -1.25 -6.95
CA PRO A 154 -0.53 -1.57 -8.11
C PRO A 154 0.96 -1.39 -7.82
N THR A 155 1.74 -2.41 -8.14
CA THR A 155 3.21 -2.43 -8.06
C THR A 155 3.88 -2.32 -9.42
N VAL A 156 3.09 -2.38 -10.50
CA VAL A 156 3.49 -2.17 -11.90
C VAL A 156 2.46 -1.32 -12.62
N ALA A 157 2.89 -0.56 -13.63
CA ALA A 157 2.02 0.35 -14.39
C ALA A 157 0.86 -0.35 -15.11
N LYS A 158 1.02 -1.64 -15.49
CA LYS A 158 -0.05 -2.45 -16.11
C LYS A 158 -1.36 -2.33 -15.32
N TYR A 159 -1.31 -2.49 -14.00
CA TYR A 159 -2.50 -2.48 -13.14
C TYR A 159 -3.04 -1.08 -12.87
N VAL A 160 -2.18 -0.04 -12.97
CA VAL A 160 -2.64 1.36 -12.98
C VAL A 160 -3.44 1.65 -14.25
N ILE A 161 -2.93 1.21 -15.41
CA ILE A 161 -3.59 1.36 -16.71
C ILE A 161 -4.94 0.63 -16.69
N GLU A 162 -4.98 -0.60 -16.21
CA GLU A 162 -6.22 -1.37 -16.09
C GLU A 162 -7.28 -0.65 -15.25
N ASP A 163 -6.88 -0.06 -14.12
CA ASP A 163 -7.82 0.55 -13.19
C ASP A 163 -8.23 1.99 -13.58
N LEU A 164 -7.32 2.79 -14.18
CA LEU A 164 -7.48 4.24 -14.28
C LEU A 164 -7.36 4.82 -15.70
N ASN A 165 -7.05 3.99 -16.73
CA ASN A 165 -7.01 4.47 -18.11
C ASN A 165 -8.38 5.07 -18.52
N GLY A 166 -8.34 6.23 -19.14
CA GLY A 166 -9.55 6.97 -19.54
C GLY A 166 -10.19 7.80 -18.41
N GLN A 167 -9.67 7.75 -17.18
CA GLN A 167 -10.22 8.45 -16.02
C GLN A 167 -9.30 9.57 -15.51
N ILE A 168 -8.01 9.53 -15.86
CA ILE A 168 -6.99 10.50 -15.42
C ILE A 168 -6.17 11.00 -16.62
N GLU A 169 -5.49 12.10 -16.48
CA GLU A 169 -4.77 12.77 -17.57
C GLU A 169 -3.51 12.01 -17.98
N MET A 170 -2.73 11.49 -16.99
CA MET A 170 -1.45 10.85 -17.30
C MET A 170 -1.10 9.71 -16.35
N ILE A 171 -0.38 8.72 -16.87
CA ILE A 171 0.26 7.64 -16.12
C ILE A 171 1.75 7.65 -16.44
N ILE A 172 2.60 7.76 -15.42
CA ILE A 172 4.04 7.58 -15.54
C ILE A 172 4.37 6.12 -15.22
N ASP A 173 4.84 5.38 -16.24
CA ASP A 173 5.34 4.03 -16.06
C ASP A 173 6.83 4.09 -15.70
N GLY A 174 7.15 3.77 -14.46
CA GLY A 174 8.52 3.66 -13.92
C GLY A 174 8.97 2.22 -13.70
N GLY A 175 8.23 1.23 -14.22
CA GLY A 175 8.51 -0.19 -14.02
C GLY A 175 7.95 -0.74 -12.69
N GLU A 176 8.52 -1.83 -12.23
CA GLU A 176 8.14 -2.47 -10.97
C GLU A 176 8.72 -1.71 -9.77
N VAL A 177 7.93 -1.57 -8.71
CA VAL A 177 8.36 -0.94 -7.46
C VAL A 177 9.27 -1.87 -6.63
N ASN A 178 10.06 -1.29 -5.72
CA ASN A 178 11.07 -2.07 -4.99
C ASN A 178 10.52 -2.77 -3.73
N ILE A 179 9.54 -2.17 -3.03
CA ILE A 179 9.04 -2.65 -1.71
C ILE A 179 7.75 -3.46 -1.85
N GLY A 180 6.78 -2.96 -2.62
CA GLY A 180 5.54 -3.69 -2.92
C GLY A 180 4.41 -3.54 -1.90
N LEU A 181 4.66 -2.99 -0.71
CA LEU A 181 3.65 -2.65 0.30
C LEU A 181 3.67 -1.15 0.59
N GLU A 182 2.55 -0.60 1.04
CA GLU A 182 2.44 0.81 1.41
C GLU A 182 3.34 1.12 2.62
N SER A 183 3.69 2.41 2.76
CA SER A 183 4.50 2.95 3.84
C SER A 183 3.96 2.62 5.24
N THR A 184 4.85 2.50 6.21
CA THR A 184 4.50 2.56 7.63
C THR A 184 3.88 3.92 7.92
N ILE A 185 2.83 3.96 8.77
CA ILE A 185 2.21 5.21 9.22
C ILE A 185 2.35 5.30 10.73
N ILE A 186 2.98 6.39 11.19
CA ILE A 186 3.10 6.76 12.61
C ILE A 186 2.40 8.08 12.87
N ASP A 187 1.58 8.13 13.90
CA ASP A 187 0.90 9.35 14.38
C ASP A 187 1.79 10.06 15.39
N LEU A 188 2.17 11.28 15.08
CA LEU A 188 2.95 12.20 15.92
C LEU A 188 2.12 13.42 16.35
N SER A 189 0.81 13.44 16.11
CA SER A 189 -0.09 14.53 16.47
C SER A 189 -0.50 14.52 17.94
N GLU A 190 -0.29 13.40 18.63
CA GLU A 190 -0.60 13.19 20.03
C GLU A 190 0.67 13.07 20.89
N SER A 191 0.52 13.00 22.20
CA SER A 191 1.64 12.95 23.15
C SER A 191 2.50 11.69 23.06
N ARG A 192 1.97 10.60 22.50
CA ARG A 192 2.69 9.34 22.26
C ARG A 192 2.70 8.99 20.79
N PRO A 193 3.89 8.75 20.21
CA PRO A 193 3.99 8.21 18.87
C PRO A 193 3.26 6.86 18.76
N THR A 194 2.34 6.73 17.78
CA THR A 194 1.51 5.52 17.64
C THR A 194 1.53 5.02 16.21
N ILE A 195 1.87 3.74 15.99
CA ILE A 195 1.79 3.10 14.68
C ILE A 195 0.32 2.85 14.34
N LEU A 196 -0.14 3.43 13.22
CA LEU A 196 -1.49 3.24 12.70
C LEU A 196 -1.55 2.24 11.53
N ARG A 197 -0.41 1.99 10.89
CA ARG A 197 -0.30 1.00 9.81
C ARG A 197 1.12 0.43 9.76
N PRO A 198 1.31 -0.88 9.94
CA PRO A 198 2.61 -1.51 9.78
C PRO A 198 3.04 -1.48 8.30
N GLY A 199 4.33 -1.36 8.05
CA GLY A 199 4.95 -1.33 6.73
C GLY A 199 6.40 -1.77 6.78
N TYR A 200 7.20 -1.31 5.82
CA TYR A 200 8.63 -1.67 5.73
C TYR A 200 9.46 -1.16 6.93
N ILE A 201 9.14 0.03 7.45
CA ILE A 201 9.75 0.52 8.70
C ILE A 201 9.00 -0.16 9.86
N THR A 202 9.71 -1.03 10.59
CA THR A 202 9.12 -1.87 11.65
C THR A 202 9.01 -1.12 12.96
N GLU A 203 8.28 -1.70 13.92
CA GLU A 203 8.16 -1.16 15.29
C GLU A 203 9.55 -1.02 15.94
N GLU A 204 10.37 -2.06 15.85
CA GLU A 204 11.73 -2.07 16.42
C GLU A 204 12.61 -0.96 15.83
N MET A 205 12.50 -0.73 14.51
CA MET A 205 13.23 0.35 13.82
C MET A 205 12.79 1.74 14.33
N LEU A 206 11.50 1.92 14.60
CA LEU A 206 10.96 3.17 15.15
C LEU A 206 11.39 3.34 16.60
N GLU A 207 11.29 2.31 17.44
CA GLU A 207 11.73 2.34 18.84
C GLU A 207 13.22 2.62 18.99
N GLU A 208 14.05 2.07 18.10
CA GLU A 208 15.50 2.39 18.04
C GLU A 208 15.76 3.88 17.77
N ALA A 209 14.91 4.53 16.97
CA ALA A 209 15.07 5.92 16.58
C ALA A 209 14.55 6.92 17.61
N ILE A 210 13.39 6.65 18.21
CA ILE A 210 12.67 7.63 19.06
C ILE A 210 12.28 7.12 20.45
N GLY A 211 12.62 5.88 20.79
CA GLY A 211 12.19 5.23 22.04
C GLY A 211 10.81 4.62 21.91
N GLN A 212 10.07 4.52 22.99
CA GLN A 212 8.81 3.80 23.07
C GLN A 212 7.78 4.31 22.06
N VAL A 213 7.19 3.38 21.31
CA VAL A 213 6.12 3.60 20.33
C VAL A 213 4.92 2.71 20.69
N ASP A 214 3.71 3.25 20.62
CA ASP A 214 2.49 2.46 20.79
C ASP A 214 2.03 1.90 19.43
N VAL A 215 1.29 0.79 19.47
CA VAL A 215 0.64 0.20 18.27
C VAL A 215 -0.86 0.29 18.43
N ASP A 216 -1.54 0.85 17.43
CA ASP A 216 -3.01 0.98 17.46
C ASP A 216 -3.68 -0.41 17.44
N LYS A 217 -4.54 -0.65 18.42
CA LYS A 217 -5.24 -1.95 18.57
C LYS A 217 -6.14 -2.30 17.40
N THR A 218 -6.60 -1.32 16.62
CA THR A 218 -7.43 -1.56 15.42
C THR A 218 -6.66 -2.17 14.26
N ILE A 219 -5.31 -2.21 14.33
CA ILE A 219 -4.48 -2.95 13.37
C ILE A 219 -4.79 -4.45 13.45
N ILE A 220 -5.12 -4.93 14.64
CA ILE A 220 -5.41 -6.35 14.96
C ILE A 220 -6.92 -6.61 14.95
N ASP A 221 -7.74 -5.69 15.49
CA ASP A 221 -9.18 -5.82 15.66
C ASP A 221 -9.98 -4.77 14.88
N ASN A 222 -10.73 -5.20 13.86
CA ASN A 222 -11.48 -4.33 12.92
C ASN A 222 -12.79 -3.71 13.50
N HIS A 223 -12.97 -3.58 14.81
CA HIS A 223 -14.28 -3.23 15.41
C HIS A 223 -14.42 -1.80 15.95
N SER A 224 -13.58 -0.84 15.55
CA SER A 224 -13.80 0.56 15.94
C SER A 224 -14.76 1.28 14.98
N GLY A 225 -15.91 1.74 15.47
CA GLY A 225 -16.86 2.58 14.72
C GLY A 225 -16.38 4.01 14.45
N GLN A 226 -15.10 4.32 14.70
CA GLN A 226 -14.50 5.65 14.54
C GLN A 226 -14.06 5.93 13.08
N ALA A 227 -14.03 7.20 12.69
CA ALA A 227 -13.47 7.61 11.41
C ALA A 227 -11.98 7.21 11.33
N PRO A 228 -11.51 6.70 10.16
CA PRO A 228 -10.13 6.25 10.02
C PRO A 228 -9.16 7.43 10.12
N LYS A 229 -8.22 7.39 11.04
CA LYS A 229 -7.13 8.39 11.18
C LYS A 229 -6.11 8.28 10.04
N ALA A 230 -6.05 7.13 9.36
CA ALA A 230 -5.09 6.86 8.29
C ALA A 230 -5.69 5.98 7.18
N PRO A 231 -5.12 6.02 5.95
CA PRO A 231 -5.55 5.16 4.85
C PRO A 231 -5.38 3.67 5.18
N GLY A 232 -6.39 2.85 4.82
CA GLY A 232 -6.34 1.40 4.97
C GLY A 232 -6.83 0.85 6.31
N MET A 233 -7.41 1.68 7.20
CA MET A 233 -7.89 1.22 8.52
C MET A 233 -9.31 0.63 8.49
N LYS A 234 -10.27 1.21 7.76
CA LYS A 234 -11.72 0.94 7.96
C LYS A 234 -12.38 0.08 6.90
N TYR A 235 -12.01 0.23 5.64
CA TYR A 235 -12.73 -0.38 4.52
C TYR A 235 -12.11 -1.69 4.06
N ARG A 236 -12.87 -2.53 3.32
CA ARG A 236 -12.29 -3.68 2.62
C ARG A 236 -11.23 -3.19 1.65
N HIS A 237 -10.01 -3.63 1.84
CA HIS A 237 -8.85 -3.22 1.07
C HIS A 237 -8.11 -4.45 0.52
N TYR A 238 -7.39 -4.23 -0.60
CA TYR A 238 -6.47 -5.21 -1.18
C TYR A 238 -7.12 -6.50 -1.67
N ALA A 239 -8.44 -6.54 -1.78
CA ALA A 239 -9.16 -7.75 -2.11
C ALA A 239 -9.03 -8.09 -3.61
N PRO A 240 -8.60 -9.31 -3.96
CA PRO A 240 -8.74 -9.84 -5.31
C PRO A 240 -10.22 -10.08 -5.65
N LYS A 241 -10.52 -10.40 -6.91
CA LYS A 241 -11.89 -10.73 -7.37
C LYS A 241 -12.38 -12.05 -6.76
N GLY A 242 -11.50 -13.04 -6.66
CA GLY A 242 -11.82 -14.33 -6.06
C GLY A 242 -11.76 -14.31 -4.53
N ASN A 243 -12.18 -15.41 -3.92
CA ASN A 243 -12.16 -15.60 -2.47
C ASN A 243 -10.78 -16.07 -2.01
N LEU A 244 -10.17 -15.37 -1.06
CA LEU A 244 -8.88 -15.73 -0.47
C LEU A 244 -9.07 -16.26 0.95
N THR A 245 -8.41 -17.39 1.26
CA THR A 245 -8.33 -17.98 2.61
C THR A 245 -6.86 -18.14 3.00
N ILE A 246 -6.50 -17.65 4.19
CA ILE A 246 -5.17 -17.85 4.77
C ILE A 246 -5.19 -19.18 5.54
N VAL A 247 -4.17 -20.01 5.33
CA VAL A 247 -4.00 -21.27 6.07
C VAL A 247 -2.79 -21.17 6.98
N GLU A 248 -3.03 -21.30 8.28
CA GLU A 248 -2.06 -21.11 9.35
C GLU A 248 -1.78 -22.43 10.07
N GLY A 249 -0.51 -22.77 10.26
CA GLY A 249 -0.08 -23.99 10.95
C GLY A 249 1.31 -24.43 10.55
N GLU A 250 1.66 -25.66 10.94
CA GLU A 250 2.91 -26.29 10.51
C GLU A 250 2.93 -26.46 8.98
N PRO A 251 4.07 -26.18 8.30
CA PRO A 251 4.12 -26.16 6.84
C PRO A 251 3.61 -27.43 6.15
N SER A 252 3.87 -28.60 6.73
CA SER A 252 3.38 -29.88 6.17
C SER A 252 1.86 -30.01 6.25
N ALA A 253 1.24 -29.62 7.37
CA ALA A 253 -0.20 -29.63 7.54
C ALA A 253 -0.91 -28.59 6.65
N VAL A 254 -0.27 -27.41 6.46
CA VAL A 254 -0.76 -26.38 5.55
C VAL A 254 -0.79 -26.91 4.10
N VAL A 255 0.30 -27.53 3.64
CA VAL A 255 0.39 -28.11 2.29
C VAL A 255 -0.65 -29.22 2.09
N GLU A 256 -0.80 -30.13 3.05
CA GLU A 256 -1.78 -31.21 3.00
C GLU A 256 -3.21 -30.65 2.89
N TYR A 257 -3.58 -29.75 3.79
CA TYR A 257 -4.90 -29.12 3.78
C TYR A 257 -5.20 -28.40 2.47
N ILE A 258 -4.27 -27.57 1.97
CA ILE A 258 -4.48 -26.82 0.73
C ILE A 258 -4.62 -27.79 -0.45
N ASN A 259 -3.80 -28.84 -0.55
CA ASN A 259 -3.92 -29.84 -1.60
C ASN A 259 -5.30 -30.52 -1.61
N ASP A 260 -5.83 -30.90 -0.45
CA ASP A 260 -7.16 -31.52 -0.32
C ASP A 260 -8.28 -30.57 -0.78
N GLN A 261 -8.17 -29.28 -0.38
CA GLN A 261 -9.15 -28.27 -0.82
C GLN A 261 -9.07 -28.01 -2.33
N VAL A 262 -7.86 -27.87 -2.86
CA VAL A 262 -7.63 -27.65 -4.30
C VAL A 262 -8.17 -28.83 -5.11
N GLU A 263 -7.88 -30.06 -4.73
CA GLU A 263 -8.38 -31.27 -5.41
C GLU A 263 -9.91 -31.31 -5.42
N THR A 264 -10.53 -30.98 -4.29
CA THR A 264 -12.00 -30.97 -4.15
C THR A 264 -12.63 -29.94 -5.07
N LEU A 265 -12.12 -28.70 -5.03
CA LEU A 265 -12.63 -27.58 -5.84
C LEU A 265 -12.40 -27.79 -7.34
N GLN A 266 -11.27 -28.39 -7.73
CA GLN A 266 -11.00 -28.72 -9.14
C GLN A 266 -11.96 -29.77 -9.71
N LYS A 267 -12.38 -30.76 -8.90
CA LYS A 267 -13.42 -31.73 -9.29
C LYS A 267 -14.78 -31.06 -9.56
N GLU A 268 -15.03 -29.90 -8.92
CA GLU A 268 -16.20 -29.05 -9.14
C GLU A 268 -16.03 -28.07 -10.30
N GLY A 269 -14.87 -28.06 -10.97
CA GLY A 269 -14.57 -27.15 -12.07
C GLY A 269 -14.20 -25.71 -11.63
N ILE A 270 -13.90 -25.50 -10.35
CA ILE A 270 -13.53 -24.21 -9.78
C ILE A 270 -12.03 -23.97 -9.99
N LYS A 271 -11.71 -22.79 -10.55
CA LYS A 271 -10.31 -22.39 -10.77
C LYS A 271 -9.69 -21.91 -9.46
N THR A 272 -8.63 -22.58 -9.04
CA THR A 272 -7.97 -22.36 -7.75
C THR A 272 -6.57 -21.76 -7.91
N GLY A 273 -6.12 -20.98 -6.92
CA GLY A 273 -4.78 -20.41 -6.85
C GLY A 273 -4.15 -20.63 -5.47
N VAL A 274 -2.82 -20.69 -5.41
CA VAL A 274 -2.06 -20.85 -4.17
C VAL A 274 -0.93 -19.84 -4.13
N ILE A 275 -0.90 -19.02 -3.06
CA ILE A 275 0.25 -18.18 -2.72
C ILE A 275 1.15 -19.02 -1.82
N ALA A 276 2.29 -19.41 -2.35
CA ALA A 276 3.26 -20.28 -1.69
C ALA A 276 4.59 -19.56 -1.42
N THR A 277 5.50 -20.23 -0.73
CA THR A 277 6.91 -19.86 -0.70
C THR A 277 7.73 -20.79 -1.61
N ASP A 278 8.97 -20.41 -1.92
CA ASP A 278 9.88 -21.25 -2.75
C ASP A 278 10.05 -22.65 -2.16
N GLU A 279 10.01 -22.78 -0.83
CA GLU A 279 10.21 -24.03 -0.11
C GLU A 279 9.01 -25.00 -0.22
N THR A 280 7.84 -24.47 -0.55
CA THR A 280 6.58 -25.23 -0.57
C THR A 280 5.92 -25.28 -1.93
N ALA A 281 6.22 -24.38 -2.85
CA ALA A 281 5.56 -24.25 -4.14
C ALA A 281 5.49 -25.59 -4.92
N ALA A 282 6.59 -26.35 -4.95
CA ALA A 282 6.66 -27.65 -5.63
C ALA A 282 5.89 -28.78 -4.92
N LYS A 283 5.36 -28.55 -3.71
CA LYS A 283 4.58 -29.52 -2.94
C LYS A 283 3.08 -29.42 -3.19
N TYR A 284 2.64 -28.36 -3.83
CA TYR A 284 1.24 -28.21 -4.25
C TYR A 284 1.00 -28.97 -5.55
N LEU A 285 -0.03 -29.83 -5.54
CA LEU A 285 -0.29 -30.79 -6.60
C LEU A 285 -1.27 -30.29 -7.67
N GLY A 286 -1.86 -29.11 -7.44
CA GLY A 286 -2.84 -28.53 -8.35
C GLY A 286 -3.06 -27.04 -8.10
N GLY A 287 -3.92 -26.42 -8.91
CA GLY A 287 -4.16 -24.99 -8.89
C GLY A 287 -3.07 -24.19 -9.64
N ASP A 288 -3.28 -22.87 -9.72
CA ASP A 288 -2.27 -21.92 -10.19
C ASP A 288 -1.39 -21.55 -8.98
N VAL A 289 -0.19 -22.12 -8.90
CA VAL A 289 0.73 -21.93 -7.77
C VAL A 289 1.72 -20.81 -8.09
N LYS A 290 1.69 -19.76 -7.29
CA LYS A 290 2.63 -18.62 -7.44
C LYS A 290 3.47 -18.50 -6.16
N SER A 291 4.80 -18.56 -6.34
CA SER A 291 5.72 -18.28 -5.23
C SER A 291 5.84 -16.80 -4.98
N ALA A 292 5.70 -16.40 -3.73
CA ALA A 292 5.98 -15.03 -3.28
C ALA A 292 7.48 -14.79 -3.03
N GLY A 293 8.29 -15.85 -3.00
CA GLY A 293 9.72 -15.84 -2.72
C GLY A 293 10.09 -16.77 -1.57
N LYS A 294 11.33 -16.66 -1.11
CA LYS A 294 11.83 -17.47 0.02
C LYS A 294 11.18 -17.03 1.32
N ARG A 295 10.78 -18.02 2.15
CA ARG A 295 10.11 -17.76 3.44
C ARG A 295 10.91 -16.84 4.38
N GLN A 296 12.23 -16.91 4.34
CA GLN A 296 13.11 -16.07 5.15
C GLN A 296 13.40 -14.69 4.52
N ASN A 297 12.96 -14.46 3.28
CA ASN A 297 13.14 -13.17 2.59
C ASN A 297 11.81 -12.41 2.55
N GLU A 298 11.44 -11.82 3.69
CA GLU A 298 10.17 -11.09 3.83
C GLU A 298 10.07 -9.89 2.87
N GLU A 299 11.18 -9.28 2.49
CA GLU A 299 11.21 -8.18 1.52
C GLU A 299 10.76 -8.65 0.13
N GLU A 300 11.17 -9.83 -0.29
CA GLU A 300 10.77 -10.43 -1.55
C GLU A 300 9.28 -10.77 -1.54
N ILE A 301 8.79 -11.38 -0.45
CA ILE A 301 7.37 -11.70 -0.25
C ILE A 301 6.52 -10.42 -0.30
N ALA A 302 6.93 -9.38 0.41
CA ALA A 302 6.27 -8.08 0.41
C ALA A 302 6.16 -7.49 -1.00
N ARG A 303 7.24 -7.56 -1.79
CA ARG A 303 7.30 -7.06 -3.17
C ARG A 303 6.32 -7.77 -4.09
N HIS A 304 6.16 -9.08 -3.93
CA HIS A 304 5.36 -9.89 -4.85
C HIS A 304 3.89 -10.02 -4.47
N LEU A 305 3.51 -9.79 -3.20
CA LEU A 305 2.17 -10.08 -2.69
C LEU A 305 1.05 -9.46 -3.53
N PHE A 306 1.06 -8.16 -3.73
CA PHE A 306 -0.01 -7.49 -4.49
C PHE A 306 0.01 -7.85 -5.97
N ARG A 307 1.20 -8.08 -6.55
CA ARG A 307 1.33 -8.54 -7.93
C ARG A 307 0.67 -9.90 -8.11
N ILE A 308 0.94 -10.86 -7.23
CA ILE A 308 0.34 -12.19 -7.29
C ILE A 308 -1.19 -12.13 -7.17
N LEU A 309 -1.74 -11.31 -6.28
CA LEU A 309 -3.19 -11.13 -6.16
C LEU A 309 -3.80 -10.57 -7.46
N ARG A 310 -3.10 -9.67 -8.16
CA ARG A 310 -3.53 -9.15 -9.46
C ARG A 310 -3.39 -10.16 -10.58
N GLU A 311 -2.33 -10.94 -10.59
CA GLU A 311 -2.13 -12.03 -11.56
C GLU A 311 -3.22 -13.09 -11.44
N PHE A 312 -3.66 -13.43 -10.23
CA PHE A 312 -4.81 -14.31 -10.03
C PHE A 312 -6.12 -13.70 -10.55
N ASP A 313 -6.28 -12.38 -10.48
CA ASP A 313 -7.41 -11.69 -11.11
C ASP A 313 -7.36 -11.81 -12.65
N ASP A 314 -6.17 -11.70 -13.24
CA ASP A 314 -5.93 -11.85 -14.69
C ASP A 314 -6.19 -13.31 -15.14
N ASP A 315 -5.77 -14.27 -14.32
CA ASP A 315 -5.93 -15.69 -14.55
C ASP A 315 -7.35 -16.20 -14.19
N GLU A 316 -8.28 -15.30 -13.80
CA GLU A 316 -9.68 -15.60 -13.44
C GLU A 316 -9.81 -16.66 -12.33
N VAL A 317 -8.88 -16.66 -11.36
CA VAL A 317 -8.90 -17.54 -10.21
C VAL A 317 -10.08 -17.18 -9.29
N GLN A 318 -10.89 -18.18 -8.94
CA GLN A 318 -12.12 -18.00 -8.16
C GLN A 318 -11.91 -18.22 -6.65
N VAL A 319 -11.06 -19.18 -6.29
CA VAL A 319 -10.72 -19.49 -4.90
C VAL A 319 -9.21 -19.57 -4.73
N MET A 320 -8.71 -18.84 -3.75
CA MET A 320 -7.29 -18.72 -3.46
C MET A 320 -6.98 -19.19 -2.05
N PHE A 321 -5.84 -19.82 -1.89
CA PHE A 321 -5.25 -20.13 -0.59
C PHE A 321 -3.89 -19.43 -0.47
N ALA A 322 -3.56 -18.99 0.73
CA ALA A 322 -2.25 -18.43 1.03
C ALA A 322 -1.68 -19.10 2.29
N GLU A 323 -0.40 -19.38 2.28
CA GLU A 323 0.33 -19.69 3.50
C GLU A 323 0.37 -18.46 4.41
N SER A 324 0.45 -18.65 5.73
CA SER A 324 0.71 -17.58 6.68
C SER A 324 2.20 -17.25 6.77
N PHE A 325 2.48 -16.01 7.22
CA PHE A 325 3.82 -15.48 7.43
C PHE A 325 4.01 -15.05 8.90
N PRO A 326 5.23 -14.74 9.36
CA PRO A 326 5.46 -14.23 10.71
C PRO A 326 4.64 -12.97 11.01
N HIS A 327 4.28 -12.78 12.28
CA HIS A 327 3.55 -11.59 12.76
C HIS A 327 4.46 -10.51 13.35
N GLU A 328 5.76 -10.59 13.09
CA GLU A 328 6.80 -9.68 13.55
C GLU A 328 7.51 -9.04 12.35
N GLY A 329 8.22 -7.95 12.57
CA GLY A 329 8.98 -7.28 11.53
C GLY A 329 8.15 -6.92 10.28
N ILE A 330 8.71 -7.16 9.10
CA ILE A 330 8.00 -6.95 7.81
C ILE A 330 6.86 -7.95 7.66
N GLY A 331 6.98 -9.15 8.24
CA GLY A 331 5.93 -10.17 8.26
C GLY A 331 4.61 -9.65 8.83
N GLN A 332 4.65 -8.79 9.85
CA GLN A 332 3.46 -8.12 10.38
C GLN A 332 2.74 -7.27 9.30
N ALA A 333 3.51 -6.55 8.47
CA ALA A 333 2.93 -5.76 7.39
C ALA A 333 2.34 -6.66 6.29
N ILE A 334 3.03 -7.75 5.92
CA ILE A 334 2.54 -8.75 4.97
C ILE A 334 1.22 -9.33 5.45
N MET A 335 1.17 -9.83 6.70
CA MET A 335 -0.03 -10.42 7.28
C MET A 335 -1.17 -9.41 7.41
N ASN A 336 -0.90 -8.17 7.77
CA ASN A 336 -1.92 -7.12 7.80
C ASN A 336 -2.60 -6.92 6.43
N ARG A 337 -1.83 -6.95 5.31
CA ARG A 337 -2.37 -6.84 3.95
C ARG A 337 -3.12 -8.10 3.54
N LEU A 338 -2.57 -9.26 3.85
CA LEU A 338 -3.13 -10.55 3.50
C LEU A 338 -4.46 -10.80 4.22
N LEU A 339 -4.53 -10.50 5.53
CA LEU A 339 -5.76 -10.56 6.33
C LEU A 339 -6.87 -9.68 5.75
N LYS A 340 -6.54 -8.44 5.37
CA LYS A 340 -7.52 -7.53 4.75
C LYS A 340 -7.95 -8.00 3.35
N ALA A 341 -7.03 -8.55 2.56
CA ALA A 341 -7.34 -9.14 1.25
C ALA A 341 -8.28 -10.34 1.39
N ALA A 342 -8.05 -11.19 2.40
CA ALA A 342 -8.85 -12.36 2.72
C ALA A 342 -10.17 -12.04 3.46
N GLY A 343 -10.42 -10.76 3.81
CA GLY A 343 -11.58 -10.42 4.66
C GLY A 343 -11.54 -11.13 6.01
N HIS A 344 -10.34 -11.35 6.56
CA HIS A 344 -10.07 -12.07 7.82
C HIS A 344 -10.46 -13.57 7.81
N GLN A 345 -10.57 -14.18 6.62
CA GLN A 345 -10.77 -15.62 6.51
C GLN A 345 -9.46 -16.36 6.79
N VAL A 346 -9.37 -17.01 7.94
CA VAL A 346 -8.21 -17.78 8.39
C VAL A 346 -8.66 -19.18 8.82
N VAL A 347 -7.98 -20.20 8.33
CA VAL A 347 -8.13 -21.58 8.76
C VAL A 347 -6.86 -22.01 9.49
N ARG A 348 -7.00 -22.53 10.70
CA ARG A 348 -5.88 -23.06 11.48
C ARG A 348 -5.85 -24.57 11.38
N VAL A 349 -4.71 -25.09 10.94
CA VAL A 349 -4.47 -26.53 10.80
C VAL A 349 -3.42 -27.02 11.80
N THR A 350 -3.64 -28.19 12.35
CA THR A 350 -2.69 -28.87 13.26
C THR A 350 -2.29 -30.20 12.66
N SER A 351 -1.03 -30.58 12.82
CA SER A 351 -0.59 -31.92 12.40
C SER A 351 -1.41 -32.98 13.11
N PRO A 352 -1.84 -34.05 12.39
CA PRO A 352 -2.62 -35.13 12.96
C PRO A 352 -1.90 -35.91 14.08
N ASP A 353 -0.57 -35.80 14.21
CA ASP A 353 0.26 -36.56 15.15
C ASP A 353 0.44 -35.92 16.55
N LYS A 354 -0.32 -34.86 16.89
CA LYS A 354 -0.31 -34.23 18.25
C LYS A 354 -1.68 -34.39 18.93
N LYS A 355 -2.21 -35.62 18.98
CA LYS A 355 -3.27 -36.00 19.95
C LYS A 355 -2.71 -36.79 21.08
#